data_3160366d993a6618995edd75eb1fceb5
#
_entry.id   3160366d993a6618995edd75eb1fceb5
#
_cell.length_a   1.000
_cell.length_b   1.000
_cell.length_c   1.000
_cell.angle_alpha   90.00
_cell.angle_beta   90.00
_cell.angle_gamma   90.00
#
_symmetry.space_group_name_H-M   'P 1'
#
loop_
_entity.id
_entity.type
_entity.pdbx_description
1 polymer ?
#
loop_
_entity_poly.entity_id
_entity_poly.type
_entity_poly.pdbx_seq_one_letter_code
_entity_poly.pdbx_strand_id
1 'polypeptide(L)'
;MIFFPYFVFTRIFQLCAFTDLPSILSNRRLGFIDPHEEHFNEGENRKTGFDCLLKRVPEIMKEIPDQFSPYIGIFDCNNDSFVRGQYNGTLFRFPLRVSASKLSQTLYSEEKVEHLFKSFMYDARLVLLFLRNVESIELYRREKWEGSPRCIFRVQINDDSVQEARYRREVFFDKIKPGQHMPEPVTTTYPLTIKTEKYASTPELSTERYLVTNYCCGGTVSLQFEKLLTDHELSYLPSVGVAMAIPIGVKCTTPNISGHVFCALPLPIQAKSITGLPVHVNGFFALSQNRRHIKLPNAYQEEQGELTDKSLLWNCCLLREAVPAAYATLISEAISKEVPPEAIYK
;
A
#
# COMPACT_ATOMS: atom_id res chain seq x y z
N MET A 1 -10.68 13.35 5.74
CA MET A 1 -9.59 13.64 4.79
C MET A 1 -8.31 13.76 5.61
N ILE A 2 -7.63 12.64 5.85
CA ILE A 2 -6.37 12.65 6.62
C ILE A 2 -5.25 12.82 5.59
N PHE A 3 -4.68 14.00 5.55
CA PHE A 3 -3.49 14.29 4.78
C PHE A 3 -2.32 13.47 5.35
N PHE A 4 -1.68 12.67 4.51
CA PHE A 4 -0.34 12.16 4.72
C PHE A 4 0.67 12.97 3.86
N PRO A 5 0.97 14.23 4.19
CA PRO A 5 1.87 15.03 3.35
C PRO A 5 3.30 14.45 3.32
N TYR A 6 3.75 13.82 4.40
CA TYR A 6 5.08 13.18 4.46
C TYR A 6 5.20 11.90 3.61
N PHE A 7 4.10 11.17 3.41
CA PHE A 7 4.13 9.90 2.67
C PHE A 7 4.21 10.10 1.15
N VAL A 8 3.65 11.19 0.65
CA VAL A 8 3.67 11.52 -0.78
C VAL A 8 5.05 12.02 -1.21
N PHE A 9 5.66 12.93 -0.46
CA PHE A 9 6.96 13.52 -0.82
C PHE A 9 8.10 12.49 -0.83
N THR A 10 8.19 11.62 0.18
CA THR A 10 9.26 10.61 0.24
C THR A 10 9.10 9.50 -0.80
N ARG A 11 7.88 9.26 -1.34
CA ARG A 11 7.66 8.31 -2.44
C ARG A 11 7.88 8.93 -3.81
N ILE A 12 7.71 10.22 -4.00
CA ILE A 12 8.05 10.92 -5.25
C ILE A 12 9.53 10.75 -5.57
N PHE A 13 10.43 10.85 -4.60
CA PHE A 13 11.85 10.58 -4.81
C PHE A 13 12.14 9.12 -5.22
N GLN A 14 11.35 8.14 -4.77
CA GLN A 14 11.48 6.77 -5.26
C GLN A 14 10.95 6.60 -6.69
N LEU A 15 9.99 7.41 -7.11
CA LEU A 15 9.47 7.43 -8.49
C LEU A 15 10.51 8.01 -9.47
N CYS A 16 11.37 8.91 -9.01
CA CYS A 16 12.52 9.40 -9.79
C CYS A 16 13.54 8.29 -10.13
N ALA A 17 13.41 7.08 -9.58
CA ALA A 17 14.17 5.92 -10.06
C ALA A 17 13.78 5.52 -11.50
N PHE A 18 12.52 5.74 -11.91
CA PHE A 18 11.98 5.33 -13.21
C PHE A 18 11.94 6.46 -14.23
N THR A 19 11.72 7.68 -13.79
CA THR A 19 11.40 8.83 -14.64
C THR A 19 12.09 10.11 -14.15
N ASP A 20 12.36 11.02 -15.07
CA ASP A 20 12.89 12.35 -14.76
C ASP A 20 11.77 13.41 -14.71
N LEU A 21 10.62 13.12 -15.32
CA LEU A 21 9.50 14.04 -15.42
C LEU A 21 8.17 13.36 -15.05
N PRO A 22 7.96 13.02 -13.78
CA PRO A 22 6.65 12.51 -13.35
C PRO A 22 5.58 13.58 -13.44
N SER A 23 4.36 13.17 -13.78
CA SER A 23 3.23 14.10 -13.82
C SER A 23 2.00 13.51 -13.13
N ILE A 24 1.15 14.40 -12.60
CA ILE A 24 -0.04 14.06 -11.82
C ILE A 24 -1.21 14.87 -12.35
N LEU A 25 -2.23 14.17 -12.83
CA LEU A 25 -3.51 14.75 -13.19
C LEU A 25 -4.54 14.37 -12.12
N SER A 26 -5.15 15.35 -11.50
CA SER A 26 -6.18 15.10 -10.47
C SER A 26 -7.23 16.19 -10.46
N ASN A 27 -8.48 15.80 -10.51
CA ASN A 27 -9.63 16.70 -10.51
C ASN A 27 -9.50 17.79 -11.58
N ARG A 28 -9.10 19.02 -11.21
CA ARG A 28 -9.02 20.21 -12.09
C ARG A 28 -7.61 20.65 -12.42
N ARG A 29 -6.59 19.90 -11.99
CA ARG A 29 -5.19 20.30 -12.12
C ARG A 29 -4.34 19.21 -12.74
N LEU A 30 -3.34 19.64 -13.51
CA LEU A 30 -2.28 18.80 -14.02
C LEU A 30 -0.95 19.43 -13.63
N GLY A 31 -0.11 18.66 -12.92
CA GLY A 31 1.21 19.08 -12.48
C GLY A 31 2.31 18.18 -13.04
N PHE A 32 3.42 18.78 -13.42
CA PHE A 32 4.68 18.13 -13.77
C PHE A 32 5.72 18.46 -12.70
N ILE A 33 6.52 17.47 -12.31
CA ILE A 33 7.60 17.64 -11.34
C ILE A 33 8.92 17.46 -12.07
N ASP A 34 9.78 18.48 -12.01
CA ASP A 34 11.08 18.51 -12.65
C ASP A 34 12.19 18.74 -11.62
N PRO A 35 12.66 17.67 -10.94
CA PRO A 35 13.66 17.83 -9.89
C PRO A 35 15.02 18.28 -10.39
N HIS A 36 15.25 18.19 -11.70
CA HIS A 36 16.50 18.63 -12.36
C HIS A 36 16.49 20.08 -12.78
N GLU A 37 15.29 20.70 -12.83
CA GLU A 37 15.11 22.06 -13.37
C GLU A 37 15.62 22.17 -14.83
N GLU A 38 15.41 21.12 -15.63
CA GLU A 38 15.91 21.06 -17.02
C GLU A 38 14.79 21.29 -18.05
N HIS A 39 13.52 21.01 -17.70
CA HIS A 39 12.41 21.02 -18.64
C HIS A 39 11.58 22.31 -18.62
N PHE A 40 11.55 23.04 -17.51
CA PHE A 40 10.72 24.24 -17.33
C PHE A 40 11.56 25.48 -17.05
N ASN A 41 12.46 25.81 -17.97
CA ASN A 41 13.33 26.97 -17.86
C ASN A 41 12.73 28.18 -18.60
N GLU A 42 12.62 29.32 -17.93
CA GLU A 42 12.31 30.61 -18.50
C GLU A 42 13.52 31.55 -18.30
N GLY A 43 14.46 31.51 -19.24
CA GLY A 43 15.72 32.28 -19.15
C GLY A 43 16.60 31.78 -17.98
N GLU A 44 16.94 32.68 -17.03
CA GLU A 44 17.73 32.36 -15.86
C GLU A 44 16.89 31.73 -14.74
N ASN A 45 15.56 31.78 -14.82
CA ASN A 45 14.66 31.22 -13.81
C ASN A 45 14.45 29.73 -14.06
N ARG A 46 15.07 28.91 -13.21
CA ARG A 46 14.85 27.47 -13.15
C ARG A 46 13.65 27.15 -12.29
N LYS A 47 12.80 26.23 -12.77
CA LYS A 47 11.59 25.81 -12.07
C LYS A 47 11.63 24.31 -11.84
N THR A 48 11.32 23.90 -10.62
CA THR A 48 11.24 22.49 -10.17
C THR A 48 9.96 21.78 -10.66
N GLY A 49 9.14 22.45 -11.46
CA GLY A 49 7.92 21.89 -12.04
C GLY A 49 7.00 22.93 -12.65
N PHE A 50 5.93 22.41 -13.22
CA PHE A 50 4.88 23.19 -13.86
C PHE A 50 3.51 22.67 -13.42
N ASP A 51 2.57 23.58 -13.19
CA ASP A 51 1.22 23.28 -12.77
C ASP A 51 0.20 24.13 -13.51
N CYS A 52 -0.86 23.53 -14.02
CA CYS A 52 -1.92 24.24 -14.72
C CYS A 52 -3.32 23.71 -14.41
N LEU A 53 -4.31 24.58 -14.63
CA LEU A 53 -5.71 24.15 -14.63
C LEU A 53 -6.00 23.31 -15.88
N LEU A 54 -6.74 22.23 -15.71
CA LEU A 54 -7.06 21.28 -16.77
C LEU A 54 -7.71 21.95 -17.99
N LYS A 55 -8.55 22.96 -17.79
CA LYS A 55 -9.20 23.74 -18.86
C LYS A 55 -8.22 24.54 -19.74
N ARG A 56 -6.96 24.73 -19.32
CA ARG A 56 -5.91 25.37 -20.11
C ARG A 56 -5.15 24.37 -20.99
N VAL A 57 -5.28 23.08 -20.71
CA VAL A 57 -4.58 22.03 -21.44
C VAL A 57 -4.85 22.07 -22.96
N PRO A 58 -6.09 22.29 -23.46
CA PRO A 58 -6.34 22.38 -24.91
C PRO A 58 -5.53 23.46 -25.63
N GLU A 59 -5.18 24.56 -24.94
CA GLU A 59 -4.33 25.62 -25.50
C GLU A 59 -2.86 25.21 -25.51
N ILE A 60 -2.36 24.71 -24.35
CA ILE A 60 -0.96 24.31 -24.21
C ILE A 60 -0.65 23.06 -25.06
N MET A 61 -1.62 22.18 -25.24
CA MET A 61 -1.49 20.97 -26.07
C MET A 61 -1.23 21.26 -27.53
N LYS A 62 -1.57 22.46 -28.03
CA LYS A 62 -1.24 22.86 -29.41
C LYS A 62 0.28 23.06 -29.60
N GLU A 63 0.98 23.44 -28.55
CA GLU A 63 2.42 23.71 -28.58
C GLU A 63 3.24 22.44 -28.24
N ILE A 64 2.78 21.65 -27.23
CA ILE A 64 3.49 20.47 -26.74
C ILE A 64 2.54 19.25 -26.62
N PRO A 65 2.02 18.73 -27.74
CA PRO A 65 0.99 17.68 -27.72
C PRO A 65 1.45 16.36 -27.12
N ASP A 66 2.71 16.01 -27.25
CA ASP A 66 3.32 14.77 -26.77
C ASP A 66 3.30 14.61 -25.25
N GLN A 67 3.22 15.71 -24.49
CA GLN A 67 3.13 15.68 -23.04
C GLN A 67 1.70 15.40 -22.53
N PHE A 68 0.68 15.71 -23.31
CA PHE A 68 -0.73 15.60 -22.92
C PHE A 68 -1.45 14.44 -23.60
N SER A 69 -1.11 14.13 -24.86
CA SER A 69 -1.72 13.02 -25.61
C SER A 69 -1.66 11.65 -24.90
N PRO A 70 -0.62 11.31 -24.10
CA PRO A 70 -0.60 10.04 -23.37
C PRO A 70 -1.71 9.85 -22.33
N TYR A 71 -2.38 10.92 -21.93
CA TYR A 71 -3.54 10.82 -21.02
C TYR A 71 -4.84 10.46 -21.76
N ILE A 72 -4.89 10.73 -23.08
CA ILE A 72 -6.12 10.52 -23.86
C ILE A 72 -6.39 9.02 -24.05
N GLY A 73 -7.62 8.62 -23.73
CA GLY A 73 -8.06 7.22 -23.81
C GLY A 73 -7.60 6.35 -22.63
N ILE A 74 -7.09 6.95 -21.54
CA ILE A 74 -6.69 6.26 -20.32
C ILE A 74 -7.75 6.51 -19.24
N PHE A 75 -8.42 5.44 -18.78
CA PHE A 75 -9.41 5.48 -17.70
C PHE A 75 -10.41 6.65 -17.80
N ASP A 76 -11.05 6.76 -18.95
CA ASP A 76 -12.02 7.80 -19.29
C ASP A 76 -11.47 9.24 -19.35
N CYS A 77 -10.16 9.43 -19.25
CA CYS A 77 -9.53 10.69 -19.55
C CYS A 77 -9.50 10.91 -21.08
N ASN A 78 -10.11 11.98 -21.55
CA ASN A 78 -10.25 12.29 -22.98
C ASN A 78 -10.25 13.81 -23.21
N ASN A 79 -10.38 14.22 -24.47
CA ASN A 79 -10.43 15.64 -24.82
C ASN A 79 -11.56 16.38 -24.13
N ASP A 80 -12.72 15.74 -23.91
CA ASP A 80 -13.84 16.35 -23.22
C ASP A 80 -13.53 16.62 -21.74
N SER A 81 -12.68 15.78 -21.13
CA SER A 81 -12.20 16.01 -19.76
C SER A 81 -11.38 17.31 -19.67
N PHE A 82 -10.55 17.57 -20.68
CA PHE A 82 -9.77 18.81 -20.77
C PHE A 82 -10.65 20.02 -21.06
N VAL A 83 -11.59 19.92 -22.00
CA VAL A 83 -12.53 21.00 -22.33
C VAL A 83 -13.40 21.35 -21.13
N ARG A 84 -13.96 20.35 -20.43
CA ARG A 84 -14.72 20.55 -19.19
C ARG A 84 -13.86 21.07 -18.05
N GLY A 85 -12.54 20.86 -18.13
CA GLY A 85 -11.59 21.24 -17.10
C GLY A 85 -11.70 20.42 -15.82
N GLN A 86 -12.17 19.17 -15.93
CA GLN A 86 -12.35 18.25 -14.79
C GLN A 86 -12.18 16.80 -15.22
N TYR A 87 -11.46 16.04 -14.38
CA TYR A 87 -11.31 14.60 -14.46
C TYR A 87 -11.68 13.98 -13.10
N ASN A 88 -12.53 12.97 -13.12
CA ASN A 88 -13.00 12.32 -11.89
C ASN A 88 -12.06 11.20 -11.47
N GLY A 89 -10.94 11.56 -10.88
CA GLY A 89 -9.90 10.62 -10.43
C GLY A 89 -8.54 11.27 -10.30
N THR A 90 -7.53 10.42 -10.15
CA THR A 90 -6.12 10.83 -10.16
C THR A 90 -5.32 9.87 -11.04
N LEU A 91 -4.60 10.42 -12.00
CA LEU A 91 -3.66 9.70 -12.86
C LEU A 91 -2.24 10.16 -12.55
N PHE A 92 -1.35 9.20 -12.34
CA PHE A 92 0.08 9.42 -12.28
C PHE A 92 0.70 8.91 -13.59
N ARG A 93 1.54 9.71 -14.21
CA ARG A 93 2.29 9.31 -15.41
C ARG A 93 3.77 9.33 -15.11
N PHE A 94 4.46 8.27 -15.47
CA PHE A 94 5.90 8.09 -15.30
C PHE A 94 6.53 7.71 -16.64
N PRO A 95 6.91 8.70 -17.50
CA PRO A 95 7.68 8.40 -18.69
C PRO A 95 8.96 7.69 -18.33
N LEU A 96 9.21 6.52 -18.93
CA LEU A 96 10.44 5.78 -18.63
C LEU A 96 11.66 6.55 -19.18
N ARG A 97 12.71 6.61 -18.38
CA ARG A 97 13.98 7.23 -18.76
C ARG A 97 14.63 6.45 -19.90
N VAL A 98 15.07 7.14 -20.93
CA VAL A 98 15.74 6.55 -22.10
C VAL A 98 17.25 6.62 -22.05
N SER A 99 17.83 7.50 -21.21
CA SER A 99 19.25 7.65 -20.96
C SER A 99 19.49 7.92 -19.48
N ALA A 100 20.69 7.63 -18.98
CA ALA A 100 21.07 7.95 -17.61
C ALA A 100 20.97 9.46 -17.35
N SER A 101 20.54 9.82 -16.15
CA SER A 101 20.39 11.22 -15.72
C SER A 101 21.06 11.46 -14.37
N LYS A 102 21.04 12.71 -13.89
CA LYS A 102 21.55 13.09 -12.58
C LYS A 102 20.76 12.43 -11.43
N LEU A 103 19.46 12.10 -11.64
CA LEU A 103 18.63 11.44 -10.62
C LEU A 103 18.92 9.96 -10.49
N SER A 104 19.19 9.27 -11.58
CA SER A 104 19.51 7.84 -11.55
C SER A 104 20.23 7.37 -12.81
N GLN A 105 21.15 6.47 -12.61
CA GLN A 105 21.84 5.73 -13.69
C GLN A 105 21.06 4.50 -14.15
N THR A 106 20.00 4.13 -13.44
CA THR A 106 19.21 2.93 -13.73
C THR A 106 18.22 3.18 -14.86
N LEU A 107 18.29 2.36 -15.89
CA LEU A 107 17.31 2.33 -16.98
C LEU A 107 16.35 1.16 -16.79
N TYR A 108 15.10 1.39 -17.14
CA TYR A 108 14.05 0.37 -17.11
C TYR A 108 13.62 0.07 -18.54
N SER A 109 13.99 -1.14 -19.02
CA SER A 109 13.45 -1.67 -20.26
C SER A 109 12.00 -2.14 -20.08
N GLU A 110 11.30 -2.37 -21.18
CA GLU A 110 9.94 -2.93 -21.17
C GLU A 110 9.90 -4.27 -20.42
N GLU A 111 10.86 -5.18 -20.70
CA GLU A 111 10.93 -6.48 -20.04
C GLU A 111 11.12 -6.35 -18.52
N LYS A 112 11.95 -5.39 -18.08
CA LYS A 112 12.18 -5.16 -16.66
C LYS A 112 10.91 -4.65 -15.97
N VAL A 113 10.14 -3.77 -16.63
CA VAL A 113 8.84 -3.29 -16.14
C VAL A 113 7.83 -4.42 -16.10
N GLU A 114 7.74 -5.25 -17.16
CA GLU A 114 6.88 -6.43 -17.15
C GLU A 114 7.21 -7.40 -16.02
N HIS A 115 8.49 -7.62 -15.75
CA HIS A 115 8.92 -8.48 -14.65
C HIS A 115 8.47 -7.92 -13.28
N LEU A 116 8.55 -6.59 -13.09
CA LEU A 116 8.05 -5.95 -11.88
C LEU A 116 6.54 -6.15 -11.71
N PHE A 117 5.77 -5.98 -12.78
CA PHE A 117 4.32 -6.21 -12.73
C PHE A 117 3.97 -7.68 -12.48
N LYS A 118 4.69 -8.62 -13.10
CA LYS A 118 4.49 -10.07 -12.84
C LYS A 118 4.78 -10.41 -11.37
N SER A 119 5.85 -9.86 -10.80
CA SER A 119 6.14 -10.01 -9.37
C SER A 119 5.05 -9.40 -8.49
N PHE A 120 4.56 -8.21 -8.82
CA PHE A 120 3.48 -7.55 -8.09
C PHE A 120 2.17 -8.34 -8.16
N MET A 121 1.80 -8.89 -9.33
CA MET A 121 0.59 -9.70 -9.50
C MET A 121 0.55 -10.90 -8.55
N TYR A 122 1.71 -11.45 -8.20
CA TYR A 122 1.81 -12.56 -7.26
C TYR A 122 1.40 -12.15 -5.84
N ASP A 123 1.78 -10.96 -5.42
CA ASP A 123 1.54 -10.46 -4.05
C ASP A 123 0.29 -9.56 -3.95
N ALA A 124 -0.30 -9.17 -5.08
CA ALA A 124 -1.38 -8.16 -5.12
C ALA A 124 -2.60 -8.53 -4.26
N ARG A 125 -2.93 -9.82 -4.15
CA ARG A 125 -4.03 -10.31 -3.30
C ARG A 125 -3.80 -10.00 -1.82
N LEU A 126 -2.55 -10.06 -1.37
CA LEU A 126 -2.19 -9.81 0.02
C LEU A 126 -2.26 -8.30 0.37
N VAL A 127 -2.09 -7.43 -0.63
CA VAL A 127 -2.15 -5.98 -0.44
C VAL A 127 -3.53 -5.54 0.06
N LEU A 128 -4.61 -6.20 -0.40
CA LEU A 128 -5.98 -5.86 -0.02
C LEU A 128 -6.34 -6.25 1.42
N LEU A 129 -5.54 -7.10 2.08
CA LEU A 129 -5.81 -7.54 3.45
C LEU A 129 -5.90 -6.36 4.44
N PHE A 130 -5.02 -5.39 4.28
CA PHE A 130 -4.84 -4.32 5.29
C PHE A 130 -5.02 -2.90 4.76
N LEU A 131 -5.22 -2.69 3.46
CA LEU A 131 -5.50 -1.36 2.92
C LEU A 131 -6.92 -0.92 3.28
N ARG A 132 -7.05 0.28 3.85
CA ARG A 132 -8.31 0.81 4.33
C ARG A 132 -9.30 1.10 3.21
N ASN A 133 -8.85 1.79 2.15
CA ASN A 133 -9.71 2.42 1.14
C ASN A 133 -9.50 1.85 -0.26
N VAL A 134 -8.75 0.76 -0.41
CA VAL A 134 -8.52 0.09 -1.69
C VAL A 134 -9.22 -1.26 -1.66
N GLU A 135 -10.14 -1.46 -2.58
CA GLU A 135 -10.98 -2.66 -2.67
C GLU A 135 -10.71 -3.47 -3.95
N SER A 136 -10.09 -2.82 -4.95
CA SER A 136 -9.69 -3.46 -6.20
C SER A 136 -8.37 -2.90 -6.70
N ILE A 137 -7.56 -3.76 -7.30
CA ILE A 137 -6.33 -3.42 -7.99
C ILE A 137 -6.38 -4.10 -9.36
N GLU A 138 -6.22 -3.31 -10.40
CA GLU A 138 -6.28 -3.79 -11.77
C GLU A 138 -5.01 -3.41 -12.52
N LEU A 139 -4.56 -4.28 -13.38
CA LEU A 139 -3.43 -4.05 -14.26
C LEU A 139 -3.91 -4.04 -15.70
N TYR A 140 -3.59 -2.98 -16.40
CA TYR A 140 -3.93 -2.78 -17.79
C TYR A 140 -2.68 -2.70 -18.65
N ARG A 141 -2.80 -3.18 -19.88
CA ARG A 141 -1.80 -3.02 -20.95
C ARG A 141 -2.43 -2.34 -22.13
N ARG A 142 -1.71 -1.40 -22.73
CA ARG A 142 -2.07 -0.76 -23.99
C ARG A 142 -0.91 -0.89 -24.96
N GLU A 143 -1.14 -1.55 -26.06
CA GLU A 143 -0.18 -1.61 -27.15
C GLU A 143 -0.22 -0.30 -27.95
N LYS A 144 0.89 0.01 -28.62
CA LYS A 144 1.05 1.30 -29.34
C LYS A 144 -0.10 1.59 -30.34
N TRP A 145 -0.72 0.54 -30.88
CA TRP A 145 -1.75 0.63 -31.91
C TRP A 145 -3.16 0.33 -31.39
N GLU A 146 -3.32 0.07 -30.12
CA GLU A 146 -4.62 -0.18 -29.49
C GLU A 146 -5.29 1.14 -29.09
N GLY A 147 -6.61 1.23 -29.32
CA GLY A 147 -7.40 2.41 -28.94
C GLY A 147 -7.53 2.60 -27.43
N SER A 148 -7.79 1.50 -26.70
CA SER A 148 -8.06 1.49 -25.26
C SER A 148 -7.18 0.48 -24.52
N PRO A 149 -6.82 0.75 -23.26
CA PRO A 149 -6.11 -0.21 -22.42
C PRO A 149 -6.94 -1.47 -22.20
N ARG A 150 -6.29 -2.65 -22.26
CA ARG A 150 -6.88 -3.94 -21.98
C ARG A 150 -6.50 -4.38 -20.56
N CYS A 151 -7.49 -4.78 -19.75
CA CYS A 151 -7.25 -5.39 -18.46
C CYS A 151 -6.57 -6.75 -18.65
N ILE A 152 -5.45 -6.98 -17.96
CA ILE A 152 -4.69 -8.24 -17.99
C ILE A 152 -4.72 -8.97 -16.66
N PHE A 153 -5.04 -8.26 -15.58
CA PHE A 153 -5.11 -8.79 -14.23
C PHE A 153 -6.05 -7.94 -13.38
N ARG A 154 -6.81 -8.59 -12.52
CA ARG A 154 -7.64 -7.96 -11.50
C ARG A 154 -7.57 -8.74 -10.21
N VAL A 155 -7.42 -8.05 -9.10
CA VAL A 155 -7.66 -8.58 -7.76
C VAL A 155 -8.61 -7.65 -7.03
N GLN A 156 -9.63 -8.20 -6.39
CA GLN A 156 -10.65 -7.40 -5.71
C GLN A 156 -11.20 -8.11 -4.48
N ILE A 157 -11.70 -7.32 -3.54
CA ILE A 157 -12.54 -7.85 -2.47
C ILE A 157 -13.86 -8.25 -3.11
N ASN A 158 -14.29 -9.48 -2.85
CA ASN A 158 -15.52 -10.02 -3.45
C ASN A 158 -16.77 -9.32 -2.89
N ASP A 159 -17.84 -9.26 -3.70
CA ASP A 159 -19.08 -8.55 -3.38
C ASP A 159 -19.76 -9.05 -2.10
N ASP A 160 -19.53 -10.32 -1.74
CA ASP A 160 -20.08 -10.95 -0.52
C ASP A 160 -19.45 -10.40 0.79
N SER A 161 -18.27 -9.82 0.72
CA SER A 161 -17.53 -9.34 1.90
C SER A 161 -17.16 -7.86 1.85
N VAL A 162 -17.27 -7.19 0.70
CA VAL A 162 -16.79 -5.80 0.54
C VAL A 162 -17.52 -4.80 1.44
N GLN A 163 -18.84 -4.94 1.60
CA GLN A 163 -19.63 -4.00 2.40
C GLN A 163 -19.31 -4.13 3.89
N GLU A 164 -19.23 -5.37 4.39
CA GLU A 164 -18.87 -5.61 5.78
C GLU A 164 -17.44 -5.17 6.06
N ALA A 165 -16.48 -5.51 5.20
CA ALA A 165 -15.08 -5.10 5.34
C ALA A 165 -14.93 -3.57 5.38
N ARG A 166 -15.62 -2.85 4.49
CA ARG A 166 -15.62 -1.38 4.46
C ARG A 166 -16.16 -0.81 5.76
N TYR A 167 -17.34 -1.24 6.19
CA TYR A 167 -17.98 -0.78 7.42
C TYR A 167 -17.10 -1.06 8.65
N ARG A 168 -16.56 -2.29 8.77
CA ARG A 168 -15.72 -2.68 9.90
C ARG A 168 -14.42 -1.86 9.97
N ARG A 169 -13.79 -1.64 8.82
CA ARG A 169 -12.58 -0.80 8.74
C ARG A 169 -12.88 0.65 9.09
N GLU A 170 -13.97 1.22 8.57
CA GLU A 170 -14.38 2.59 8.87
C GLU A 170 -14.64 2.78 10.36
N VAL A 171 -15.52 1.98 10.95
CA VAL A 171 -15.84 2.04 12.39
C VAL A 171 -14.60 1.85 13.27
N PHE A 172 -13.68 0.97 12.89
CA PHE A 172 -12.45 0.78 13.64
C PHE A 172 -11.56 2.02 13.60
N PHE A 173 -11.28 2.56 12.41
CA PHE A 173 -10.37 3.70 12.25
C PHE A 173 -10.97 5.01 12.74
N ASP A 174 -12.29 5.15 12.80
CA ASP A 174 -12.94 6.34 13.36
C ASP A 174 -12.85 6.40 14.89
N LYS A 175 -12.70 5.24 15.54
CA LYS A 175 -12.54 5.15 17.00
C LYS A 175 -11.10 5.44 17.46
N ILE A 176 -10.11 5.30 16.60
CA ILE A 176 -8.69 5.43 16.97
C ILE A 176 -8.11 6.74 16.46
N LYS A 177 -7.34 7.41 17.32
CA LYS A 177 -6.69 8.69 16.99
C LYS A 177 -5.20 8.63 17.30
N PRO A 178 -4.33 9.16 16.41
CA PRO A 178 -2.90 9.26 16.69
C PRO A 178 -2.63 10.08 17.96
N GLY A 179 -1.65 9.64 18.75
CA GLY A 179 -1.23 10.35 19.97
C GLY A 179 -2.22 10.32 21.13
N GLN A 180 -3.27 9.52 21.05
CA GLN A 180 -4.24 9.33 22.11
C GLN A 180 -4.17 7.91 22.65
N HIS A 181 -3.91 7.77 23.96
CA HIS A 181 -4.05 6.49 24.64
C HIS A 181 -5.53 6.16 24.80
N MET A 182 -5.92 4.95 24.38
CA MET A 182 -7.30 4.48 24.47
C MET A 182 -7.56 3.90 25.87
N PRO A 183 -8.73 4.18 26.50
CA PRO A 183 -9.04 3.64 27.83
C PRO A 183 -9.20 2.12 27.82
N GLU A 184 -9.61 1.54 26.70
CA GLU A 184 -9.74 0.10 26.47
C GLU A 184 -9.26 -0.25 25.06
N PRO A 185 -8.83 -1.51 24.81
CA PRO A 185 -8.48 -1.95 23.48
C PRO A 185 -9.67 -1.83 22.52
N VAL A 186 -9.40 -1.38 21.30
CA VAL A 186 -10.38 -1.39 20.22
C VAL A 186 -10.06 -2.53 19.28
N THR A 187 -11.03 -3.39 19.02
CA THR A 187 -10.86 -4.53 18.12
C THR A 187 -12.03 -4.67 17.15
N THR A 188 -11.75 -5.22 15.99
CA THR A 188 -12.77 -5.64 15.02
C THR A 188 -12.27 -6.83 14.22
N THR A 189 -13.13 -7.83 14.05
CA THR A 189 -12.83 -9.03 13.25
C THR A 189 -13.91 -9.22 12.19
N TYR A 190 -13.49 -9.49 10.96
CA TYR A 190 -14.38 -9.69 9.82
C TYR A 190 -13.81 -10.70 8.81
N PRO A 191 -14.68 -11.45 8.09
CA PRO A 191 -14.26 -12.26 6.98
C PRO A 191 -13.94 -11.37 5.76
N LEU A 192 -12.99 -11.80 4.96
CA LEU A 192 -12.58 -11.13 3.74
C LEU A 192 -12.37 -12.16 2.63
N THR A 193 -13.16 -12.10 1.58
CA THR A 193 -13.01 -12.93 0.38
C THR A 193 -12.31 -12.12 -0.70
N ILE A 194 -11.19 -12.62 -1.22
CA ILE A 194 -10.41 -11.98 -2.27
C ILE A 194 -10.52 -12.84 -3.53
N LYS A 195 -10.94 -12.21 -4.63
CA LYS A 195 -11.04 -12.79 -5.96
C LYS A 195 -9.90 -12.28 -6.83
N THR A 196 -9.19 -13.18 -7.50
CA THR A 196 -8.11 -12.86 -8.43
C THR A 196 -8.45 -13.40 -9.79
N GLU A 197 -8.37 -12.55 -10.82
CA GLU A 197 -8.63 -12.86 -12.22
C GLU A 197 -7.41 -12.51 -13.07
N LYS A 198 -6.93 -13.46 -13.85
CA LYS A 198 -5.90 -13.22 -14.85
C LYS A 198 -6.49 -13.42 -16.23
N TYR A 199 -6.40 -12.40 -17.07
CA TYR A 199 -6.94 -12.40 -18.43
C TYR A 199 -5.82 -12.74 -19.42
N ALA A 200 -5.41 -14.00 -19.43
CA ALA A 200 -4.48 -14.58 -20.41
C ALA A 200 -5.24 -15.37 -21.48
N SER A 201 -4.52 -16.04 -22.39
CA SER A 201 -5.12 -16.98 -23.37
C SER A 201 -5.96 -18.08 -22.70
N THR A 202 -5.55 -18.51 -21.51
CA THR A 202 -6.37 -19.33 -20.59
C THR A 202 -6.65 -18.49 -19.35
N PRO A 203 -7.89 -17.98 -19.17
CA PRO A 203 -8.25 -17.21 -17.99
C PRO A 203 -8.12 -18.03 -16.71
N GLU A 204 -7.47 -17.46 -15.71
CA GLU A 204 -7.35 -18.07 -14.38
C GLU A 204 -8.19 -17.28 -13.39
N LEU A 205 -9.00 -18.00 -12.62
CA LEU A 205 -9.80 -17.47 -11.53
C LEU A 205 -9.42 -18.16 -10.24
N SER A 206 -9.08 -17.41 -9.22
CA SER A 206 -8.87 -17.93 -7.86
C SER A 206 -9.63 -17.10 -6.84
N THR A 207 -10.06 -17.76 -5.78
CA THR A 207 -10.74 -17.13 -4.65
C THR A 207 -10.09 -17.61 -3.37
N GLU A 208 -9.74 -16.67 -2.51
CA GLU A 208 -9.13 -16.94 -1.20
C GLU A 208 -9.97 -16.25 -0.13
N ARG A 209 -10.12 -16.89 1.01
CA ARG A 209 -10.87 -16.37 2.15
C ARG A 209 -9.95 -16.19 3.34
N TYR A 210 -10.10 -15.05 4.01
CA TYR A 210 -9.33 -14.68 5.18
C TYR A 210 -10.25 -14.30 6.34
N LEU A 211 -9.79 -14.51 7.56
CA LEU A 211 -10.30 -13.84 8.74
C LEU A 211 -9.30 -12.76 9.12
N VAL A 212 -9.75 -11.53 9.23
CA VAL A 212 -8.92 -10.35 9.50
C VAL A 212 -9.34 -9.74 10.82
N THR A 213 -8.39 -9.55 11.73
CA THR A 213 -8.57 -8.83 12.99
C THR A 213 -7.71 -7.56 12.97
N ASN A 214 -8.32 -6.41 13.17
CA ASN A 214 -7.65 -5.17 13.50
C ASN A 214 -7.74 -4.92 15.00
N TYR A 215 -6.63 -4.53 15.60
CA TYR A 215 -6.50 -4.31 17.04
C TYR A 215 -5.74 -3.01 17.31
N CYS A 216 -6.24 -2.20 18.20
CA CYS A 216 -5.54 -1.02 18.71
C CYS A 216 -5.37 -1.17 20.21
N CYS A 217 -4.15 -0.98 20.68
CA CYS A 217 -3.85 -1.05 22.11
C CYS A 217 -4.61 0.02 22.89
N GLY A 218 -5.04 -0.36 24.09
CA GLY A 218 -5.69 0.50 25.07
C GLY A 218 -5.68 -0.17 26.43
N GLY A 219 -6.12 0.53 27.47
CA GLY A 219 -6.09 0.05 28.83
C GLY A 219 -4.68 -0.06 29.38
N THR A 220 -4.40 -1.14 30.13
CA THR A 220 -3.09 -1.35 30.73
C THR A 220 -2.09 -1.87 29.70
N VAL A 221 -1.04 -1.11 29.47
CA VAL A 221 0.13 -1.47 28.66
C VAL A 221 1.39 -1.30 29.51
N SER A 222 2.53 -1.80 29.04
CA SER A 222 3.79 -1.59 29.76
C SER A 222 4.13 -0.11 29.92
N LEU A 223 4.79 0.27 31.00
CA LEU A 223 5.26 1.67 31.23
C LEU A 223 6.10 2.20 30.08
N GLN A 224 6.86 1.33 29.43
CA GLN A 224 7.67 1.68 28.27
C GLN A 224 6.79 2.04 27.09
N PHE A 225 5.75 1.25 26.82
CA PHE A 225 4.81 1.51 25.72
C PHE A 225 3.98 2.75 25.99
N GLU A 226 3.52 2.95 27.22
CA GLU A 226 2.77 4.15 27.62
C GLU A 226 3.55 5.46 27.37
N LYS A 227 4.85 5.48 27.69
CA LYS A 227 5.73 6.62 27.38
C LYS A 227 5.85 6.88 25.88
N LEU A 228 5.91 5.83 25.06
CA LEU A 228 5.99 5.95 23.60
C LEU A 228 4.66 6.40 22.98
N LEU A 229 3.52 6.01 23.56
CA LEU A 229 2.18 6.43 23.10
C LEU A 229 1.95 7.93 23.28
N THR A 230 2.54 8.51 24.32
CA THR A 230 2.44 9.96 24.64
C THR A 230 3.56 10.79 24.01
N ASP A 231 4.49 10.16 23.29
CA ASP A 231 5.61 10.85 22.65
C ASP A 231 5.18 11.53 21.35
N HIS A 232 5.17 12.86 21.35
CA HIS A 232 4.77 13.68 20.22
C HIS A 232 5.69 13.55 18.98
N GLU A 233 6.92 13.06 19.15
CA GLU A 233 7.86 12.88 18.05
C GLU A 233 7.54 11.63 17.22
N LEU A 234 6.95 10.60 17.82
CA LEU A 234 6.70 9.33 17.14
C LEU A 234 5.47 9.35 16.23
N SER A 235 4.39 10.00 16.61
CA SER A 235 3.13 10.11 15.83
C SER A 235 2.62 8.79 15.19
N TYR A 236 2.98 7.63 15.76
CA TYR A 236 2.55 6.33 15.28
C TYR A 236 1.23 5.91 15.94
N LEU A 237 0.46 5.07 15.24
CA LEU A 237 -0.73 4.44 15.80
C LEU A 237 -0.37 3.11 16.46
N PRO A 238 -0.80 2.84 17.71
CA PRO A 238 -0.60 1.56 18.40
C PRO A 238 -1.56 0.49 17.88
N SER A 239 -1.66 0.40 16.55
CA SER A 239 -2.61 -0.46 15.88
C SER A 239 -1.90 -1.49 15.01
N VAL A 240 -2.38 -2.71 15.09
CA VAL A 240 -1.93 -3.85 14.30
C VAL A 240 -3.12 -4.55 13.64
N GLY A 241 -2.84 -5.25 12.55
CA GLY A 241 -3.78 -6.14 11.89
C GLY A 241 -3.19 -7.53 11.78
N VAL A 242 -3.99 -8.56 11.98
CA VAL A 242 -3.61 -9.95 11.79
C VAL A 242 -4.60 -10.62 10.85
N ALA A 243 -4.12 -11.37 9.86
CA ALA A 243 -4.96 -12.04 8.89
C ALA A 243 -4.56 -13.51 8.74
N MET A 244 -5.53 -14.41 8.82
CA MET A 244 -5.39 -15.85 8.66
C MET A 244 -6.22 -16.31 7.46
N ALA A 245 -5.62 -17.14 6.61
CA ALA A 245 -6.37 -17.80 5.53
C ALA A 245 -7.30 -18.86 6.10
N ILE A 246 -8.54 -18.89 5.61
CA ILE A 246 -9.55 -19.88 5.99
C ILE A 246 -9.87 -20.76 4.77
N PRO A 247 -10.05 -22.08 4.96
CA PRO A 247 -10.41 -23.00 3.87
C PRO A 247 -11.76 -22.62 3.24
N ILE A 248 -11.87 -22.81 1.93
CA ILE A 248 -13.13 -22.74 1.20
C ILE A 248 -13.59 -24.17 0.90
N GLY A 249 -14.68 -24.60 1.52
CA GLY A 249 -15.27 -25.95 1.32
C GLY A 249 -14.57 -27.06 2.14
N VAL A 250 -14.99 -28.30 1.88
CA VAL A 250 -14.62 -29.49 2.68
C VAL A 250 -13.19 -30.00 2.41
N LYS A 251 -12.57 -29.64 1.30
CA LYS A 251 -11.19 -30.02 1.01
C LYS A 251 -10.23 -29.02 1.66
N CYS A 252 -9.79 -29.36 2.85
CA CYS A 252 -8.80 -28.62 3.62
C CYS A 252 -7.38 -28.77 3.02
N THR A 253 -7.19 -28.39 1.78
CA THR A 253 -5.84 -28.11 1.28
C THR A 253 -5.50 -26.66 1.60
N THR A 254 -5.20 -26.41 2.88
CA THR A 254 -4.61 -25.13 3.25
C THR A 254 -3.22 -25.09 2.63
N PRO A 255 -2.92 -24.14 1.76
CA PRO A 255 -1.56 -23.95 1.29
C PRO A 255 -0.66 -23.74 2.51
N ASN A 256 0.59 -24.19 2.42
CA ASN A 256 1.60 -23.92 3.44
C ASN A 256 1.90 -22.41 3.42
N ILE A 257 1.08 -21.62 4.14
CA ILE A 257 1.14 -20.16 4.12
C ILE A 257 2.17 -19.75 5.14
N SER A 258 3.32 -19.31 4.65
CA SER A 258 4.23 -18.51 5.44
C SER A 258 3.63 -17.12 5.60
N GLY A 259 3.36 -16.69 6.83
CA GLY A 259 2.85 -15.34 7.10
C GLY A 259 3.90 -14.28 6.77
N HIS A 260 3.43 -13.12 6.30
CA HIS A 260 4.28 -11.98 5.95
C HIS A 260 4.02 -10.79 6.86
N VAL A 261 5.05 -9.97 7.03
CA VAL A 261 4.94 -8.69 7.74
C VAL A 261 4.62 -7.57 6.76
N PHE A 262 3.68 -6.73 7.17
CA PHE A 262 3.20 -5.56 6.40
C PHE A 262 3.46 -4.27 7.19
N CYS A 263 3.69 -3.21 6.47
CA CYS A 263 3.58 -1.85 6.97
C CYS A 263 2.70 -1.08 5.97
N ALA A 264 1.38 -1.27 6.07
CA ALA A 264 0.33 -0.97 5.10
C ALA A 264 0.43 -1.78 3.79
N LEU A 265 1.63 -1.94 3.24
CA LEU A 265 1.96 -2.79 2.10
C LEU A 265 2.86 -3.95 2.53
N PRO A 266 2.85 -5.08 1.82
CA PRO A 266 3.76 -6.18 2.12
C PRO A 266 5.22 -5.71 2.01
N LEU A 267 6.02 -6.09 2.99
CA LEU A 267 7.46 -5.88 2.91
C LEU A 267 8.07 -6.92 1.98
N PRO A 268 9.19 -6.60 1.28
CA PRO A 268 9.86 -7.55 0.41
C PRO A 268 10.14 -8.87 1.12
N ILE A 269 9.88 -9.99 0.43
CA ILE A 269 10.05 -11.35 0.99
C ILE A 269 11.53 -11.58 1.29
N GLN A 270 11.88 -11.48 2.54
CA GLN A 270 13.19 -11.78 3.10
C GLN A 270 12.97 -12.52 4.43
N ALA A 271 13.97 -13.22 4.93
CA ALA A 271 13.85 -13.93 6.21
C ALA A 271 13.34 -13.05 7.36
N LYS A 272 13.66 -11.74 7.34
CA LYS A 272 13.21 -10.75 8.35
C LYS A 272 11.80 -10.22 8.16
N SER A 273 11.10 -10.56 7.07
CA SER A 273 9.71 -10.14 6.80
C SER A 273 8.72 -11.30 6.83
N ILE A 274 9.15 -12.46 7.30
CA ILE A 274 8.31 -13.63 7.54
C ILE A 274 7.96 -13.69 9.02
N THR A 275 6.69 -13.92 9.33
CA THR A 275 6.22 -13.99 10.74
C THR A 275 6.62 -15.27 11.46
N GLY A 276 6.94 -16.33 10.71
CA GLY A 276 7.13 -17.68 11.28
C GLY A 276 5.83 -18.35 11.75
N LEU A 277 4.68 -17.70 11.52
CA LEU A 277 3.33 -18.16 11.87
C LEU A 277 2.48 -18.25 10.59
N PRO A 278 1.39 -19.01 10.57
CA PRO A 278 0.48 -19.09 9.42
C PRO A 278 -0.44 -17.87 9.31
N VAL A 279 0.01 -16.72 9.77
CA VAL A 279 -0.74 -15.46 9.75
C VAL A 279 0.09 -14.31 9.24
N HIS A 280 -0.55 -13.43 8.48
CA HIS A 280 0.00 -12.17 8.07
C HIS A 280 -0.17 -11.13 9.17
N VAL A 281 0.84 -10.31 9.39
CA VAL A 281 0.83 -9.27 10.43
C VAL A 281 1.09 -7.91 9.79
N ASN A 282 0.22 -6.96 10.04
CA ASN A 282 0.38 -5.55 9.67
C ASN A 282 0.52 -4.69 10.91
N GLY A 283 1.30 -3.62 10.83
CA GLY A 283 1.40 -2.64 11.91
C GLY A 283 2.03 -1.34 11.44
N PHE A 284 1.89 -0.30 12.24
CA PHE A 284 2.59 0.97 12.00
C PHE A 284 4.03 0.87 12.52
N PHE A 285 4.78 -0.05 11.91
CA PHE A 285 6.17 -0.30 12.25
C PHE A 285 7.10 0.80 11.73
N ALA A 286 8.09 1.14 12.54
CA ALA A 286 9.24 1.90 12.08
C ALA A 286 10.10 1.02 11.16
N LEU A 287 10.36 1.50 9.96
CA LEU A 287 11.10 0.75 8.95
C LEU A 287 12.59 1.12 8.94
N SER A 288 13.42 0.20 8.44
CA SER A 288 14.80 0.48 8.09
C SER A 288 14.90 1.63 7.07
N GLN A 289 16.07 2.25 6.94
CA GLN A 289 16.30 3.36 6.03
C GLN A 289 15.95 3.02 4.57
N ASN A 290 16.21 1.78 4.13
CA ASN A 290 15.85 1.28 2.80
C ASN A 290 14.38 0.78 2.73
N ARG A 291 13.62 0.85 3.84
CA ARG A 291 12.21 0.43 3.95
C ARG A 291 11.91 -1.01 3.56
N ARG A 292 12.89 -1.91 3.63
CA ARG A 292 12.73 -3.31 3.25
C ARG A 292 12.34 -4.22 4.41
N HIS A 293 12.57 -3.80 5.64
CA HIS A 293 12.23 -4.57 6.84
C HIS A 293 11.93 -3.62 8.01
N ILE A 294 11.26 -4.15 9.02
CA ILE A 294 11.04 -3.43 10.27
C ILE A 294 12.38 -3.28 11.01
N LYS A 295 12.55 -2.17 11.72
CA LYS A 295 13.69 -2.01 12.62
C LYS A 295 13.54 -2.98 13.79
N LEU A 296 14.54 -3.81 14.01
CA LEU A 296 14.64 -4.69 15.18
C LEU A 296 15.99 -4.49 15.83
N PRO A 297 16.09 -4.64 17.17
CA PRO A 297 17.37 -4.62 17.85
C PRO A 297 18.25 -5.77 17.34
N ASN A 298 19.55 -5.57 17.32
CA ASN A 298 20.50 -6.64 17.11
C ASN A 298 20.81 -7.34 18.44
N ALA A 299 21.42 -8.53 18.37
CA ALA A 299 21.75 -9.34 19.56
C ALA A 299 22.56 -8.56 20.62
N TYR A 300 23.49 -7.70 20.18
CA TYR A 300 24.33 -6.87 21.07
C TYR A 300 23.48 -5.80 21.80
N GLN A 301 22.52 -5.18 21.14
CA GLN A 301 21.61 -4.19 21.74
C GLN A 301 20.63 -4.84 22.74
N GLU A 302 20.23 -6.08 22.50
CA GLU A 302 19.38 -6.84 23.41
C GLU A 302 20.14 -7.23 24.69
N GLU A 303 21.41 -7.61 24.57
CA GLU A 303 22.25 -7.98 25.72
C GLU A 303 22.58 -6.80 26.62
N GLN A 304 22.77 -5.60 26.07
CA GLN A 304 23.10 -4.41 26.85
C GLN A 304 21.89 -3.76 27.56
N GLY A 305 20.66 -4.10 27.18
CA GLY A 305 19.45 -3.60 27.83
C GLY A 305 19.16 -2.10 27.67
N GLU A 306 20.01 -1.36 26.98
CA GLU A 306 19.88 0.08 26.72
C GLU A 306 19.45 0.37 25.28
N LEU A 307 18.18 0.09 24.97
CA LEU A 307 17.57 0.54 23.72
C LEU A 307 17.18 2.01 23.87
N THR A 308 17.97 2.91 23.27
CA THR A 308 17.70 4.35 23.27
C THR A 308 16.90 4.82 22.05
N ASP A 309 16.94 4.07 20.93
CA ASP A 309 16.17 4.40 19.72
C ASP A 309 14.67 4.12 19.94
N LYS A 310 13.90 5.20 20.07
CA LYS A 310 12.44 5.16 20.26
C LYS A 310 11.72 4.34 19.17
N SER A 311 12.23 4.34 17.94
CA SER A 311 11.65 3.56 16.83
C SER A 311 11.84 2.05 17.02
N LEU A 312 12.98 1.63 17.57
CA LEU A 312 13.21 0.22 17.92
C LEU A 312 12.30 -0.20 19.07
N LEU A 313 12.24 0.61 20.13
CA LEU A 313 11.37 0.38 21.30
C LEU A 313 9.91 0.27 20.87
N TRP A 314 9.45 1.16 19.99
CA TRP A 314 8.11 1.12 19.43
C TRP A 314 7.79 -0.24 18.78
N ASN A 315 8.65 -0.69 17.88
CA ASN A 315 8.46 -1.99 17.23
C ASN A 315 8.46 -3.15 18.22
N CYS A 316 9.36 -3.12 19.22
CA CYS A 316 9.40 -4.13 20.28
C CYS A 316 8.09 -4.17 21.07
N CYS A 317 7.54 -3.01 21.45
CA CYS A 317 6.25 -2.94 22.15
C CYS A 317 5.10 -3.46 21.29
N LEU A 318 5.02 -3.07 20.00
CA LEU A 318 4.00 -3.60 19.10
C LEU A 318 4.08 -5.14 18.99
N LEU A 319 5.29 -5.68 18.81
CA LEU A 319 5.50 -7.11 18.67
C LEU A 319 5.25 -7.91 19.96
N ARG A 320 5.52 -7.32 21.13
CA ARG A 320 5.36 -7.99 22.42
C ARG A 320 3.98 -7.87 23.03
N GLU A 321 3.25 -6.80 22.73
CA GLU A 321 1.96 -6.49 23.36
C GLU A 321 0.79 -6.48 22.35
N ALA A 322 0.89 -5.71 21.27
CA ALA A 322 -0.21 -5.54 20.33
C ALA A 322 -0.44 -6.76 19.42
N VAL A 323 0.61 -7.31 18.85
CA VAL A 323 0.52 -8.45 17.92
C VAL A 323 0.01 -9.70 18.62
N PRO A 324 0.52 -10.10 19.82
CA PRO A 324 -0.02 -11.26 20.53
C PRO A 324 -1.49 -11.09 20.92
N ALA A 325 -1.91 -9.90 21.36
CA ALA A 325 -3.30 -9.62 21.70
C ALA A 325 -4.23 -9.70 20.47
N ALA A 326 -3.81 -9.13 19.35
CA ALA A 326 -4.53 -9.25 18.09
C ALA A 326 -4.62 -10.71 17.61
N TYR A 327 -3.54 -11.46 17.73
CA TYR A 327 -3.50 -12.88 17.35
C TYR A 327 -4.40 -13.74 18.25
N ALA A 328 -4.38 -13.54 19.57
CA ALA A 328 -5.27 -14.21 20.49
C ALA A 328 -6.74 -13.92 20.18
N THR A 329 -7.08 -12.67 19.87
CA THR A 329 -8.42 -12.28 19.44
C THR A 329 -8.82 -12.99 18.14
N LEU A 330 -7.91 -13.04 17.15
CA LEU A 330 -8.14 -13.73 15.87
C LEU A 330 -8.45 -15.21 16.09
N ILE A 331 -7.66 -15.91 16.92
CA ILE A 331 -7.86 -17.32 17.25
C ILE A 331 -9.20 -17.55 17.96
N SER A 332 -9.52 -16.73 18.97
CA SER A 332 -10.80 -16.79 19.66
C SER A 332 -12.00 -16.65 18.71
N GLU A 333 -11.93 -15.69 17.81
CA GLU A 333 -12.95 -15.48 16.77
C GLU A 333 -13.00 -16.63 15.75
N ALA A 334 -11.85 -17.19 15.37
CA ALA A 334 -11.80 -18.34 14.49
C ALA A 334 -12.48 -19.58 15.12
N ILE A 335 -12.23 -19.82 16.38
CA ILE A 335 -12.88 -20.90 17.15
C ILE A 335 -14.39 -20.65 17.24
N SER A 336 -14.82 -19.42 17.57
CA SER A 336 -16.24 -19.08 17.68
C SER A 336 -17.00 -19.19 16.35
N LYS A 337 -16.30 -19.06 15.23
CA LYS A 337 -16.82 -19.21 13.86
C LYS A 337 -16.65 -20.63 13.30
N GLU A 338 -16.27 -21.58 14.16
CA GLU A 338 -16.09 -22.99 13.79
C GLU A 338 -15.11 -23.20 12.62
N VAL A 339 -14.07 -22.37 12.55
CA VAL A 339 -12.97 -22.58 11.58
C VAL A 339 -12.29 -23.92 11.90
N PRO A 340 -12.05 -24.77 10.89
CA PRO A 340 -11.45 -26.09 11.12
C PRO A 340 -10.12 -26.00 11.89
N PRO A 341 -9.91 -26.85 12.92
CA PRO A 341 -8.68 -26.84 13.74
C PRO A 341 -7.39 -26.93 12.92
N GLU A 342 -7.41 -27.65 11.80
CA GLU A 342 -6.27 -27.81 10.90
C GLU A 342 -5.86 -26.49 10.20
N ALA A 343 -6.75 -25.51 10.16
CA ALA A 343 -6.43 -24.17 9.68
C ALA A 343 -5.87 -23.27 10.79
N ILE A 344 -6.19 -23.56 12.04
CA ILE A 344 -5.77 -22.78 13.20
C ILE A 344 -4.42 -23.26 13.75
N TYR A 345 -4.23 -24.58 13.83
CA TYR A 345 -3.07 -25.22 14.48
C TYR A 345 -2.15 -25.88 13.45
N LYS A 346 -1.53 -25.09 12.60
CA LYS A 346 -0.52 -25.59 11.66
C LYS A 346 0.90 -25.35 12.11
#